data_977621e924eab500eeda5fe637a5d946
#
_entry.id   977621e924eab500eeda5fe637a5d946
#
_cell.length_a   1.000
_cell.length_b   1.000
_cell.length_c   1.000
_cell.angle_alpha   90.00
_cell.angle_beta   90.00
_cell.angle_gamma   90.00
#
_symmetry.space_group_name_H-M   'P 1'
#
loop_
_entity.id
_entity.type
_entity.pdbx_description
1 polymer ?
#
loop_
_entity_poly.entity_id
_entity_poly.type
_entity_poly.pdbx_seq_one_letter_code
_entity_poly.pdbx_strand_id
1 'polypeptide(L)'
;PAVLAYAFLTLNWPDALGAGSAWMPTDGVADAPWSAWFVASPVAGALGATSTLACVAGGAWLLARRALAWRVVVAVPIGAALAVAILGSAQPTGATPFFGHCLLGSLAFGAIFLATDPQASPRTPSGQWFHGALVGALVPLFRLTIAASPDGTLSALLVASIFAPLVDHVVRVGRARWAETTDG
;
A
#
# COMPACT_ATOMS: atom_id res chain seq x y z
N PRO A 1 1.74 -12.24 9.05
CA PRO A 1 2.74 -12.32 10.14
C PRO A 1 3.74 -11.17 10.10
N ALA A 2 4.35 -10.85 8.93
CA ALA A 2 5.37 -9.81 8.82
C ALA A 2 4.86 -8.42 9.23
N VAL A 3 3.66 -8.05 8.80
CA VAL A 3 3.03 -6.76 9.14
C VAL A 3 2.75 -6.66 10.63
N LEU A 4 2.33 -7.75 11.26
CA LEU A 4 2.08 -7.82 12.70
C LEU A 4 3.37 -7.71 13.51
N ALA A 5 4.43 -8.38 13.08
CA ALA A 5 5.75 -8.29 13.70
C ALA A 5 6.30 -6.86 13.62
N TYR A 6 6.14 -6.20 12.47
CA TYR A 6 6.54 -4.81 12.31
C TYR A 6 5.73 -3.88 13.22
N ALA A 7 4.40 -4.05 13.30
CA ALA A 7 3.57 -3.27 14.21
C ALA A 7 3.99 -3.45 15.67
N PHE A 8 4.31 -4.67 16.08
CA PHE A 8 4.83 -4.95 17.41
C PHE A 8 6.17 -4.23 17.68
N LEU A 9 7.08 -4.26 16.71
CA LEU A 9 8.37 -3.59 16.83
C LEU A 9 8.23 -2.06 16.88
N THR A 10 7.37 -1.47 16.08
CA THR A 10 7.13 -0.02 16.08
C THR A 10 6.49 0.49 17.37
N LEU A 11 5.64 -0.34 17.99
CA LEU A 11 5.02 0.01 19.27
C LEU A 11 6.02 -0.08 20.44
N ASN A 12 6.95 -1.04 20.41
CA ASN A 12 7.88 -1.26 21.51
C ASN A 12 9.20 -0.48 21.36
N TRP A 13 9.64 -0.23 20.13
CA TRP A 13 10.90 0.47 19.81
C TRP A 13 10.72 1.51 18.71
N PRO A 14 9.91 2.58 18.92
CA PRO A 14 9.64 3.57 17.89
C PRO A 14 10.90 4.29 17.40
N ASP A 15 11.84 4.57 18.29
CA ASP A 15 13.06 5.31 17.97
C ASP A 15 14.04 4.50 17.10
N ALA A 16 14.06 3.17 17.24
CA ALA A 16 14.95 2.31 16.46
C ALA A 16 14.49 2.12 15.01
N LEU A 17 13.18 2.24 14.75
CA LEU A 17 12.58 1.99 13.44
C LEU A 17 12.15 3.27 12.71
N GLY A 18 11.99 4.38 13.44
CA GLY A 18 11.52 5.65 12.89
C GLY A 18 12.51 6.38 11.99
N ALA A 19 13.81 6.15 12.19
CA ALA A 19 14.86 6.91 11.50
C ALA A 19 15.05 6.54 10.01
N GLY A 20 14.49 5.44 9.53
CA GLY A 20 14.73 4.93 8.17
C GLY A 20 13.51 4.92 7.23
N SER A 21 12.36 5.40 7.68
CA SER A 21 11.10 5.23 6.92
C SER A 21 10.43 6.55 6.48
N ALA A 22 11.19 7.63 6.42
CA ALA A 22 10.65 8.89 5.92
C ALA A 22 10.25 8.74 4.44
N TRP A 23 8.97 8.95 4.14
CA TRP A 23 8.47 9.01 2.77
C TRP A 23 8.50 10.43 2.22
N MET A 24 8.55 11.42 3.12
CA MET A 24 8.57 12.82 2.74
C MET A 24 9.95 13.24 2.26
N PRO A 25 10.03 13.88 1.09
CA PRO A 25 11.25 14.54 0.70
C PRO A 25 11.52 15.67 1.71
N THR A 26 12.63 15.56 2.43
CA THR A 26 13.23 16.72 3.06
C THR A 26 13.73 17.68 1.96
N ASP A 27 13.86 18.95 2.30
CA ASP A 27 14.22 20.03 1.38
C ASP A 27 15.22 19.62 0.29
N GLY A 28 14.85 19.84 -0.97
CA GLY A 28 15.68 19.53 -2.15
C GLY A 28 15.26 18.32 -2.98
N VAL A 29 14.38 17.45 -2.49
CA VAL A 29 13.89 16.28 -3.27
C VAL A 29 12.76 16.67 -4.21
N ALA A 30 12.01 17.74 -3.92
CA ALA A 30 10.99 18.27 -4.82
C ALA A 30 11.58 18.70 -6.19
N ASP A 31 12.85 19.11 -6.21
CA ASP A 31 13.58 19.53 -7.41
C ASP A 31 14.32 18.38 -8.09
N ALA A 32 14.33 17.18 -7.51
CA ALA A 32 14.99 16.03 -8.12
C ALA A 32 14.23 15.57 -9.38
N PRO A 33 14.93 15.25 -10.48
CA PRO A 33 14.28 14.76 -11.68
C PRO A 33 13.52 13.46 -11.36
N TRP A 34 12.32 13.31 -11.91
CA TRP A 34 11.45 12.16 -11.68
C TRP A 34 12.13 10.81 -11.97
N SER A 35 13.16 10.80 -12.83
CA SER A 35 13.98 9.62 -13.11
C SER A 35 14.76 9.13 -11.88
N ALA A 36 15.18 10.03 -11.00
CA ALA A 36 15.87 9.67 -9.77
C ALA A 36 14.94 8.92 -8.79
N TRP A 37 13.64 9.19 -8.84
CA TRP A 37 12.64 8.53 -8.00
C TRP A 37 12.44 7.05 -8.33
N PHE A 38 12.71 6.67 -9.58
CA PHE A 38 12.59 5.27 -10.03
C PHE A 38 13.78 4.40 -9.66
N VAL A 39 15.00 4.94 -9.78
CA VAL A 39 16.23 4.12 -9.69
C VAL A 39 16.71 3.99 -8.26
N ALA A 40 16.81 5.10 -7.57
CA ALA A 40 17.18 5.14 -6.17
C ALA A 40 16.54 6.40 -5.60
N SER A 41 15.56 6.26 -4.72
CA SER A 41 15.01 7.43 -4.05
C SER A 41 16.15 8.17 -3.35
N PRO A 42 16.33 9.48 -3.59
CA PRO A 42 17.29 10.30 -2.86
C PRO A 42 16.92 10.43 -1.37
N VAL A 43 15.77 9.91 -1.00
CA VAL A 43 15.29 9.89 0.38
C VAL A 43 15.78 8.62 1.06
N ALA A 44 16.27 8.75 2.29
CA ALA A 44 16.59 7.61 3.13
C ALA A 44 15.34 6.73 3.32
N GLY A 45 15.36 5.56 2.76
CA GLY A 45 14.26 4.59 2.81
C GLY A 45 14.69 3.29 3.47
N ALA A 46 13.72 2.45 3.80
CA ALA A 46 13.97 1.12 4.34
C ALA A 46 14.72 0.24 3.33
N LEU A 47 15.62 -0.61 3.81
CA LEU A 47 16.34 -1.60 3.00
C LEU A 47 15.34 -2.43 2.17
N GLY A 48 15.54 -2.48 0.86
CA GLY A 48 14.68 -3.22 -0.06
C GLY A 48 13.47 -2.45 -0.61
N ALA A 49 13.10 -1.32 -0.02
CA ALA A 49 11.99 -0.48 -0.48
C ALA A 49 12.44 0.80 -1.22
N THR A 50 13.76 1.05 -1.29
CA THR A 50 14.33 2.28 -1.82
C THR A 50 14.25 2.39 -3.34
N SER A 51 14.27 1.26 -4.06
CA SER A 51 14.20 1.25 -5.52
C SER A 51 12.85 0.73 -6.00
N THR A 52 11.99 1.63 -6.43
CA THR A 52 10.69 1.29 -7.02
C THR A 52 10.84 0.44 -8.27
N LEU A 53 11.88 0.72 -9.08
CA LEU A 53 12.17 -0.05 -10.29
C LEU A 53 12.52 -1.50 -9.96
N ALA A 54 13.32 -1.76 -8.94
CA ALA A 54 13.64 -3.10 -8.49
C ALA A 54 12.40 -3.84 -7.96
N CYS A 55 11.54 -3.14 -7.20
CA CYS A 55 10.27 -3.70 -6.73
C CYS A 55 9.35 -4.09 -7.90
N VAL A 56 9.21 -3.21 -8.90
CA VAL A 56 8.38 -3.48 -10.09
C VAL A 56 8.96 -4.63 -10.90
N ALA A 57 10.27 -4.69 -11.11
CA ALA A 57 10.93 -5.78 -11.83
C ALA A 57 10.73 -7.14 -11.11
N GLY A 58 10.93 -7.16 -9.78
CA GLY A 58 10.65 -8.34 -8.95
C GLY A 58 9.18 -8.75 -8.98
N GLY A 59 8.27 -7.76 -8.89
CA GLY A 59 6.83 -7.97 -8.99
C GLY A 59 6.41 -8.54 -10.35
N ALA A 60 6.95 -8.00 -11.44
CA ALA A 60 6.70 -8.50 -12.80
C ALA A 60 7.16 -9.96 -12.96
N TRP A 61 8.33 -10.29 -12.43
CA TRP A 61 8.81 -11.67 -12.42
C TRP A 61 7.89 -12.62 -11.66
N LEU A 62 7.47 -12.23 -10.45
CA LEU A 62 6.54 -13.03 -9.64
C LEU A 62 5.16 -13.12 -10.28
N LEU A 63 4.70 -12.08 -10.97
CA LEU A 63 3.46 -12.07 -11.71
C LEU A 63 3.52 -13.03 -12.90
N ALA A 64 4.63 -13.05 -13.64
CA ALA A 64 4.86 -14.01 -14.73
C ALA A 64 4.83 -15.45 -14.22
N ARG A 65 5.30 -15.68 -12.99
CA ARG A 65 5.25 -16.98 -12.31
C ARG A 65 3.87 -17.30 -11.70
N ARG A 66 2.89 -16.39 -11.82
CA ARG A 66 1.55 -16.50 -11.20
C ARG A 66 1.60 -16.69 -9.68
N ALA A 67 2.65 -16.19 -9.05
CA ALA A 67 2.84 -16.28 -7.60
C ALA A 67 2.17 -15.12 -6.84
N LEU A 68 1.72 -14.08 -7.54
CA LEU A 68 1.09 -12.89 -6.96
C LEU A 68 -0.38 -12.76 -7.31
N ALA A 69 -1.16 -12.21 -6.39
CA ALA A 69 -2.53 -11.77 -6.63
C ALA A 69 -2.53 -10.44 -7.43
N TRP A 70 -2.45 -10.51 -8.75
CA TRP A 70 -2.35 -9.33 -9.64
C TRP A 70 -3.47 -8.30 -9.41
N ARG A 71 -4.65 -8.75 -8.96
CA ARG A 71 -5.79 -7.87 -8.63
C ARG A 71 -5.46 -6.89 -7.52
N VAL A 72 -4.77 -7.37 -6.47
CA VAL A 72 -4.34 -6.52 -5.35
C VAL A 72 -3.33 -5.49 -5.85
N VAL A 73 -2.32 -5.92 -6.63
CA VAL A 73 -1.27 -5.05 -7.15
C VAL A 73 -1.84 -3.90 -8.00
N VAL A 74 -2.85 -4.17 -8.82
CA VAL A 74 -3.51 -3.16 -9.65
C VAL A 74 -4.47 -2.29 -8.83
N ALA A 75 -5.15 -2.87 -7.84
CA ALA A 75 -6.12 -2.13 -7.03
C ALA A 75 -5.49 -1.11 -6.10
N VAL A 76 -4.26 -1.34 -5.61
CA VAL A 76 -3.56 -0.39 -4.72
C VAL A 76 -3.36 0.99 -5.37
N PRO A 77 -2.75 1.12 -6.56
CA PRO A 77 -2.61 2.45 -7.18
C PRO A 77 -3.95 3.09 -7.53
N ILE A 78 -4.99 2.31 -7.87
CA ILE A 78 -6.34 2.84 -8.09
C ILE A 78 -6.90 3.45 -6.80
N GLY A 79 -6.81 2.75 -5.69
CA GLY A 79 -7.23 3.25 -4.38
C GLY A 79 -6.46 4.50 -3.95
N ALA A 80 -5.15 4.53 -4.18
CA ALA A 80 -4.30 5.69 -3.90
C ALA A 80 -4.70 6.90 -4.76
N ALA A 81 -4.98 6.69 -6.05
CA ALA A 81 -5.44 7.75 -6.95
C ALA A 81 -6.78 8.35 -6.50
N LEU A 82 -7.73 7.50 -6.11
CA LEU A 82 -9.03 7.95 -5.59
C LEU A 82 -8.87 8.75 -4.30
N ALA A 83 -8.05 8.28 -3.37
CA ALA A 83 -7.79 8.98 -2.12
C ALA A 83 -7.13 10.34 -2.35
N VAL A 84 -6.11 10.42 -3.19
CA VAL A 84 -5.44 11.68 -3.54
C VAL A 84 -6.40 12.63 -4.25
N ALA A 85 -7.28 12.14 -5.13
CA ALA A 85 -8.30 12.96 -5.78
C ALA A 85 -9.31 13.55 -4.79
N ILE A 86 -9.72 12.78 -3.79
CA ILE A 86 -10.65 13.24 -2.74
C ILE A 86 -9.95 14.19 -1.76
N LEU A 87 -8.73 13.87 -1.36
CA LEU A 87 -7.96 14.65 -0.39
C LEU A 87 -7.28 15.86 -1.03
N GLY A 88 -7.17 15.92 -2.36
CA GLY A 88 -6.44 16.95 -3.10
C GLY A 88 -6.93 18.38 -2.84
N SER A 89 -8.20 18.56 -2.49
CA SER A 89 -8.76 19.84 -2.08
C SER A 89 -8.34 20.26 -0.66
N ALA A 90 -7.88 19.34 0.16
CA ALA A 90 -7.48 19.56 1.55
C ALA A 90 -5.95 19.63 1.73
N GLN A 91 -5.18 19.43 0.64
CA GLN A 91 -3.72 19.45 0.73
C GLN A 91 -3.17 20.88 0.66
N PRO A 92 -2.16 21.23 1.49
CA PRO A 92 -1.48 22.51 1.39
C PRO A 92 -0.78 22.63 0.02
N THR A 93 -0.69 23.83 -0.50
CA THR A 93 0.05 24.19 -1.73
C THR A 93 1.47 23.61 -1.67
N GLY A 94 1.78 22.65 -2.54
CA GLY A 94 3.05 21.91 -2.51
C GLY A 94 2.89 20.41 -2.28
N ALA A 95 1.65 19.91 -2.20
CA ALA A 95 1.37 18.49 -2.02
C ALA A 95 2.02 17.62 -3.10
N THR A 96 2.60 16.52 -2.65
CA THR A 96 3.20 15.52 -3.53
C THR A 96 2.14 15.01 -4.53
N PRO A 97 2.42 15.06 -5.84
CA PRO A 97 1.50 14.54 -6.83
C PRO A 97 1.30 13.03 -6.62
N PHE A 98 0.21 12.48 -7.17
CA PHE A 98 -0.12 11.05 -7.08
C PHE A 98 1.09 10.12 -7.31
N PHE A 99 1.91 10.44 -8.30
CA PHE A 99 3.14 9.68 -8.58
C PHE A 99 4.13 9.68 -7.41
N GLY A 100 4.23 10.78 -6.67
CA GLY A 100 5.07 10.86 -5.46
C GLY A 100 4.60 9.87 -4.40
N HIS A 101 3.29 9.75 -4.18
CA HIS A 101 2.75 8.76 -3.24
C HIS A 101 3.04 7.31 -3.67
N CYS A 102 3.06 7.04 -4.97
CA CYS A 102 3.32 5.70 -5.51
C CYS A 102 4.81 5.34 -5.56
N LEU A 103 5.66 6.31 -5.84
CA LEU A 103 7.09 6.08 -6.10
C LEU A 103 7.97 6.31 -4.86
N LEU A 104 7.54 7.18 -3.96
CA LEU A 104 8.27 7.48 -2.73
C LEU A 104 7.78 6.59 -1.58
N GLY A 105 8.73 6.17 -0.75
CA GLY A 105 8.45 5.33 0.40
C GLY A 105 8.28 3.85 0.06
N SER A 106 7.68 3.10 0.95
CA SER A 106 7.54 1.65 0.85
C SER A 106 6.25 1.18 0.16
N LEU A 107 5.46 2.08 -0.48
CA LEU A 107 4.18 1.69 -1.08
C LEU A 107 4.35 0.65 -2.19
N ALA A 108 5.32 0.82 -3.08
CA ALA A 108 5.57 -0.15 -4.15
C ALA A 108 5.95 -1.52 -3.59
N PHE A 109 6.83 -1.57 -2.61
CA PHE A 109 7.21 -2.78 -1.91
C PHE A 109 6.01 -3.39 -1.17
N GLY A 110 5.29 -2.59 -0.41
CA GLY A 110 4.10 -3.00 0.34
C GLY A 110 2.99 -3.56 -0.55
N ALA A 111 2.71 -2.90 -1.67
CA ALA A 111 1.69 -3.32 -2.63
C ALA A 111 2.03 -4.65 -3.32
N ILE A 112 3.29 -4.83 -3.71
CA ILE A 112 3.73 -6.00 -4.48
C ILE A 112 3.97 -7.21 -3.57
N PHE A 113 4.66 -7.05 -2.46
CA PHE A 113 5.11 -8.18 -1.65
C PHE A 113 4.27 -8.42 -0.39
N LEU A 114 3.82 -7.37 0.29
CA LEU A 114 3.11 -7.49 1.56
C LEU A 114 1.58 -7.58 1.38
N ALA A 115 0.99 -6.75 0.52
CA ALA A 115 -0.45 -6.75 0.30
C ALA A 115 -0.94 -8.00 -0.46
N THR A 116 -0.06 -8.66 -1.19
CA THR A 116 -0.35 -9.90 -1.92
C THR A 116 -0.12 -11.17 -1.11
N ASP A 117 0.39 -11.06 0.12
CA ASP A 117 0.59 -12.22 1.00
C ASP A 117 -0.74 -12.95 1.22
N PRO A 118 -0.83 -14.25 0.90
CA PRO A 118 -2.06 -15.04 1.07
C PRO A 118 -2.59 -15.10 2.50
N GLN A 119 -1.76 -14.77 3.49
CA GLN A 119 -2.15 -14.74 4.90
C GLN A 119 -2.75 -13.39 5.33
N ALA A 120 -2.44 -12.32 4.59
CA ALA A 120 -2.87 -10.96 4.89
C ALA A 120 -3.98 -10.47 3.94
N SER A 121 -4.15 -11.11 2.77
CA SER A 121 -5.11 -10.71 1.74
C SER A 121 -6.32 -11.64 1.66
N PRO A 122 -7.49 -11.15 1.21
CA PRO A 122 -8.66 -11.96 0.94
C PRO A 122 -8.39 -13.00 -0.17
N ARG A 123 -9.09 -14.14 -0.08
CA ARG A 123 -9.00 -15.21 -1.07
C ARG A 123 -9.97 -15.04 -2.23
N THR A 124 -11.05 -14.28 -2.04
CA THR A 124 -12.05 -14.04 -3.09
C THR A 124 -11.58 -12.99 -4.10
N PRO A 125 -11.86 -13.19 -5.40
CA PRO A 125 -11.44 -12.21 -6.43
C PRO A 125 -11.96 -10.80 -6.20
N SER A 126 -13.21 -10.66 -5.77
CA SER A 126 -13.81 -9.36 -5.44
C SER A 126 -13.21 -8.77 -4.15
N GLY A 127 -12.90 -9.64 -3.16
CA GLY A 127 -12.24 -9.23 -1.94
C GLY A 127 -10.83 -8.70 -2.20
N GLN A 128 -10.10 -9.28 -3.14
CA GLN A 128 -8.76 -8.80 -3.54
C GLN A 128 -8.80 -7.38 -4.11
N TRP A 129 -9.79 -7.06 -4.95
CA TRP A 129 -9.98 -5.70 -5.47
C TRP A 129 -10.27 -4.71 -4.36
N PHE A 130 -11.21 -5.06 -3.47
CA PHE A 130 -11.56 -4.20 -2.33
C PHE A 130 -10.38 -4.00 -1.38
N HIS A 131 -9.68 -5.08 -1.03
CA HIS A 131 -8.52 -5.03 -0.14
C HIS A 131 -7.40 -4.14 -0.70
N GLY A 132 -7.04 -4.33 -1.98
CA GLY A 132 -6.02 -3.51 -2.63
C GLY A 132 -6.43 -2.03 -2.70
N ALA A 133 -7.68 -1.73 -3.05
CA ALA A 133 -8.20 -0.37 -3.06
C ALA A 133 -8.19 0.26 -1.66
N LEU A 134 -8.56 -0.50 -0.64
CA LEU A 134 -8.53 -0.06 0.76
C LEU A 134 -7.11 0.26 1.22
N VAL A 135 -6.13 -0.63 0.96
CA VAL A 135 -4.71 -0.36 1.25
C VAL A 135 -4.27 0.92 0.56
N GLY A 136 -4.53 1.03 -0.75
CA GLY A 136 -4.15 2.19 -1.53
C GLY A 136 -4.75 3.50 -1.02
N ALA A 137 -6.01 3.48 -0.59
CA ALA A 137 -6.68 4.66 -0.06
C ALA A 137 -6.16 5.06 1.34
N LEU A 138 -5.87 4.09 2.19
CA LEU A 138 -5.40 4.34 3.55
C LEU A 138 -3.98 4.92 3.58
N VAL A 139 -3.11 4.58 2.62
CA VAL A 139 -1.72 5.06 2.63
C VAL A 139 -1.63 6.58 2.54
N PRO A 140 -2.20 7.28 1.54
CA PRO A 140 -2.19 8.74 1.51
C PRO A 140 -2.87 9.36 2.74
N LEU A 141 -3.96 8.76 3.20
CA LEU A 141 -4.67 9.22 4.39
C LEU A 141 -3.76 9.19 5.63
N PHE A 142 -3.06 8.08 5.88
CA PHE A 142 -2.17 7.96 7.03
C PHE A 142 -0.95 8.85 6.92
N ARG A 143 -0.38 9.00 5.74
CA ARG A 143 0.72 9.94 5.49
C ARG A 143 0.37 11.39 5.82
N LEU A 144 -0.88 11.78 5.58
CA LEU A 144 -1.36 13.14 5.84
C LEU A 144 -1.85 13.36 7.27
N THR A 145 -2.34 12.32 7.95
CA THR A 145 -3.01 12.47 9.25
C THR A 145 -2.18 11.98 10.43
N ILE A 146 -1.29 11.00 10.23
CA ILE A 146 -0.57 10.35 11.30
C ILE A 146 0.94 10.69 11.23
N ALA A 147 1.34 11.74 11.92
CA ALA A 147 2.74 12.15 12.02
C ALA A 147 3.67 11.07 12.65
N ALA A 148 3.11 10.21 13.49
CA ALA A 148 3.86 9.14 14.17
C ALA A 148 4.21 7.95 13.25
N SER A 149 3.61 7.85 12.06
CA SER A 149 3.89 6.78 11.09
C SER A 149 4.36 7.40 9.77
N PRO A 150 5.65 7.75 9.66
CA PRO A 150 6.15 8.55 8.55
C PRO A 150 5.92 7.93 7.17
N ASP A 151 5.85 6.61 7.04
CA ASP A 151 5.56 5.98 5.75
C ASP A 151 4.07 5.62 5.55
N GLY A 152 3.32 5.36 6.62
CA GLY A 152 1.90 5.02 6.56
C GLY A 152 1.54 3.69 5.89
N THR A 153 2.42 3.12 5.08
CA THR A 153 2.13 1.92 4.26
C THR A 153 1.88 0.69 5.11
N LEU A 154 2.72 0.46 6.11
CA LEU A 154 2.60 -0.73 6.97
C LEU A 154 1.40 -0.63 7.91
N SER A 155 1.08 0.58 8.38
CA SER A 155 -0.13 0.84 9.17
C SER A 155 -1.39 0.62 8.33
N ALA A 156 -1.40 1.07 7.08
CA ALA A 156 -2.48 0.83 6.13
C ALA A 156 -2.69 -0.66 5.86
N LEU A 157 -1.60 -1.39 5.64
CA LEU A 157 -1.62 -2.84 5.45
C LEU A 157 -2.13 -3.58 6.69
N LEU A 158 -1.72 -3.16 7.88
CA LEU A 158 -2.19 -3.74 9.13
C LEU A 158 -3.72 -3.60 9.26
N VAL A 159 -4.22 -2.38 9.09
CA VAL A 159 -5.66 -2.12 9.16
C VAL A 159 -6.41 -2.93 8.09
N ALA A 160 -5.96 -2.91 6.85
CA ALA A 160 -6.59 -3.64 5.76
C ALA A 160 -6.59 -5.16 6.00
N SER A 161 -5.52 -5.71 6.57
CA SER A 161 -5.42 -7.16 6.87
C SER A 161 -6.41 -7.61 7.95
N ILE A 162 -6.74 -6.73 8.92
CA ILE A 162 -7.78 -7.02 9.93
C ILE A 162 -9.15 -7.18 9.26
N PHE A 163 -9.42 -6.38 8.22
CA PHE A 163 -10.70 -6.45 7.50
C PHE A 163 -10.74 -7.58 6.44
N ALA A 164 -9.62 -8.18 6.07
CA ALA A 164 -9.56 -9.21 5.03
C ALA A 164 -10.54 -10.39 5.27
N PRO A 165 -10.63 -11.01 6.46
CA PRO A 165 -11.57 -12.10 6.69
C PRO A 165 -13.04 -11.64 6.65
N LEU A 166 -13.32 -10.42 7.10
CA LEU A 166 -14.67 -9.83 7.02
C LEU A 166 -15.10 -9.65 5.56
N VAL A 167 -14.22 -9.11 4.74
CA VAL A 167 -14.47 -8.91 3.30
C VAL A 167 -14.76 -10.24 2.61
N ASP A 168 -13.97 -11.27 2.89
CA ASP A 168 -14.20 -12.61 2.34
C ASP A 168 -15.55 -13.19 2.79
N HIS A 169 -15.93 -12.99 4.03
CA HIS A 169 -17.22 -13.44 4.56
C HIS A 169 -18.39 -12.75 3.83
N VAL A 170 -18.35 -11.41 3.74
CA VAL A 170 -19.41 -10.63 3.06
C VAL A 170 -19.54 -11.02 1.59
N VAL A 171 -18.43 -11.19 0.88
CA VAL A 171 -18.45 -11.59 -0.53
C VAL A 171 -19.04 -13.00 -0.71
N ARG A 172 -18.73 -13.94 0.18
CA ARG A 172 -19.28 -15.30 0.12
C ARG A 172 -20.78 -15.32 0.39
N VAL A 173 -21.23 -14.64 1.44
CA VAL A 173 -22.65 -14.55 1.80
C VAL A 173 -23.43 -13.84 0.68
N GLY A 174 -22.89 -12.77 0.12
CA GLY A 174 -23.51 -12.08 -1.00
C GLY A 174 -23.70 -13.01 -2.22
N ARG A 175 -22.71 -13.81 -2.56
CA ARG A 175 -22.80 -14.77 -3.68
C ARG A 175 -23.79 -15.89 -3.41
N ALA A 176 -23.88 -16.39 -2.17
CA ALA A 176 -24.86 -17.43 -1.82
C ALA A 176 -26.29 -16.92 -1.99
N ARG A 177 -26.59 -15.71 -1.52
CA ARG A 177 -27.92 -15.11 -1.68
C ARG A 177 -28.29 -14.85 -3.14
N TRP A 178 -27.33 -14.44 -3.96
CA TRP A 178 -27.57 -14.26 -5.40
C TRP A 178 -27.91 -15.58 -6.12
N ALA A 179 -27.25 -16.67 -5.75
CA ALA A 179 -27.56 -17.98 -6.32
C ALA A 179 -28.98 -18.43 -5.97
N GLU A 180 -29.44 -18.23 -4.73
CA GLU A 180 -30.80 -18.56 -4.30
C GLU A 180 -31.90 -17.76 -5.05
N THR A 181 -31.59 -16.48 -5.42
CA THR A 181 -32.58 -15.66 -6.15
C THR A 181 -32.64 -15.95 -7.64
N THR A 182 -31.68 -16.64 -8.22
CA THR A 182 -31.69 -17.00 -9.65
C THR A 182 -32.25 -18.41 -9.92
N ASP A 183 -32.36 -19.27 -8.91
CA ASP A 183 -32.88 -20.65 -9.03
C ASP A 183 -34.36 -20.76 -8.62
N GLY A 184 -35.02 -19.68 -8.19
CA GLY A 184 -36.46 -19.60 -7.87
C GLY A 184 -37.23 -18.78 -8.89
#